data_97600f498d3de2b92c8e007da45735c9
#
_entry.id   97600f498d3de2b92c8e007da45735c9
#
_cell.length_a   1.000
_cell.length_b   1.000
_cell.length_c   1.000
_cell.angle_alpha   90.00
_cell.angle_beta   90.00
_cell.angle_gamma   90.00
#
_symmetry.space_group_name_H-M   'P 1'
#
loop_
_entity.id
_entity.type
_entity.pdbx_description
1 polymer ?
#
loop_
_entity_poly.entity_id
_entity_poly.type
_entity_poly.pdbx_seq_one_letter_code
_entity_poly.pdbx_strand_id
1 'polypeptide(L)'
;MDQQRISTRRRNLMLGAAAAGATALTHPLSVLAQGAEDIVIGGSIPMTGVFAFAGVGINAGIQDYVKIVNDAGGIKGRKVKYVPEDTGYKVDVSVAAFKKITSQNKVNLYYGDSTGFSKTINPELDRNGNILMAGASFASELNDPKKYPNQFLVGPDYTEMFGILLKHIAKEKPGAKVAFVYSDSEFGRDPIEKSEAAAKALGLSVPIKIMTPAGSVDVSGEVIKLRRAAPDYTIFHGY
;
A
#
# COMPACT_ATOMS: atom_id res chain seq x y z
N MET A 1 -62.81 -12.22 -57.19
CA MET A 1 -61.41 -11.71 -57.27
C MET A 1 -60.86 -11.20 -55.91
N ASP A 2 -61.33 -11.68 -54.76
CA ASP A 2 -60.99 -11.05 -53.45
C ASP A 2 -60.24 -11.93 -52.46
N GLN A 3 -60.20 -13.22 -52.68
CA GLN A 3 -59.50 -14.13 -51.71
C GLN A 3 -57.98 -14.17 -51.86
N GLN A 4 -57.40 -13.86 -53.00
CA GLN A 4 -55.96 -13.89 -53.23
C GLN A 4 -55.20 -12.67 -52.62
N ARG A 5 -55.88 -11.56 -52.48
CA ARG A 5 -55.28 -10.34 -51.90
C ARG A 5 -55.09 -10.39 -50.38
N ILE A 6 -55.95 -11.14 -49.67
CA ILE A 6 -55.88 -11.28 -48.21
C ILE A 6 -54.73 -12.21 -47.77
N SER A 7 -54.47 -13.25 -48.55
CA SER A 7 -53.38 -14.22 -48.27
C SER A 7 -51.96 -13.60 -48.36
N THR A 8 -51.78 -12.68 -49.35
CA THR A 8 -50.47 -12.05 -49.56
C THR A 8 -50.14 -11.01 -48.45
N ARG A 9 -51.15 -10.28 -47.96
CA ARG A 9 -50.96 -9.32 -46.86
C ARG A 9 -50.65 -10.02 -45.54
N ARG A 10 -51.28 -11.17 -45.22
CA ARG A 10 -50.99 -11.96 -44.00
C ARG A 10 -49.61 -12.57 -44.02
N ARG A 11 -49.14 -13.05 -45.20
CA ARG A 11 -47.82 -13.63 -45.38
C ARG A 11 -46.71 -12.59 -45.23
N ASN A 12 -46.90 -11.39 -45.71
CA ASN A 12 -45.95 -10.30 -45.58
C ASN A 12 -45.91 -9.70 -44.17
N LEU A 13 -47.01 -9.76 -43.40
CA LEU A 13 -47.06 -9.38 -42.00
C LEU A 13 -46.32 -10.38 -41.12
N MET A 14 -46.42 -11.69 -41.39
CA MET A 14 -45.65 -12.72 -40.65
C MET A 14 -44.19 -12.73 -40.99
N LEU A 15 -43.77 -12.41 -42.21
CA LEU A 15 -42.34 -12.25 -42.57
C LEU A 15 -41.72 -10.99 -41.98
N GLY A 16 -42.49 -9.90 -41.82
CA GLY A 16 -42.01 -8.68 -41.11
C GLY A 16 -41.84 -8.86 -39.61
N ALA A 17 -42.70 -9.66 -38.96
CA ALA A 17 -42.57 -9.96 -37.53
C ALA A 17 -41.40 -10.89 -37.20
N ALA A 18 -41.06 -11.83 -38.12
CA ALA A 18 -39.91 -12.73 -37.95
C ALA A 18 -38.59 -11.99 -38.14
N ALA A 19 -38.53 -10.98 -39.00
CA ALA A 19 -37.31 -10.19 -39.22
C ALA A 19 -37.04 -9.20 -38.05
N ALA A 20 -38.10 -8.68 -37.40
CA ALA A 20 -37.95 -7.80 -36.22
C ALA A 20 -37.55 -8.56 -34.93
N GLY A 21 -37.89 -9.87 -34.84
CA GLY A 21 -37.49 -10.72 -33.70
C GLY A 21 -36.05 -11.23 -33.74
N ALA A 22 -35.46 -11.34 -34.96
CA ALA A 22 -34.09 -11.86 -35.09
C ALA A 22 -32.99 -10.83 -34.86
N THR A 23 -33.29 -9.53 -34.93
CA THR A 23 -32.32 -8.45 -34.64
C THR A 23 -32.23 -8.09 -33.15
N ALA A 24 -33.17 -8.52 -32.32
CA ALA A 24 -33.15 -8.27 -30.88
C ALA A 24 -32.27 -9.25 -30.08
N LEU A 25 -31.80 -10.34 -30.69
CA LEU A 25 -31.01 -11.39 -30.01
C LEU A 25 -29.51 -11.31 -30.30
N THR A 26 -29.03 -10.36 -31.11
CA THR A 26 -27.62 -10.22 -31.44
C THR A 26 -26.94 -8.98 -30.86
N HIS A 27 -27.58 -8.30 -29.90
CA HIS A 27 -26.90 -7.27 -29.11
C HIS A 27 -26.61 -7.83 -27.74
N PRO A 28 -25.47 -8.52 -27.60
CA PRO A 28 -25.12 -9.08 -26.33
C PRO A 28 -24.61 -7.98 -25.41
N LEU A 29 -24.92 -8.09 -24.16
CA LEU A 29 -24.00 -7.92 -23.02
C LEU A 29 -22.94 -6.80 -23.03
N SER A 30 -22.65 -6.14 -24.15
CA SER A 30 -21.72 -5.01 -24.21
C SER A 30 -22.31 -3.69 -23.68
N VAL A 31 -23.63 -3.57 -23.51
CA VAL A 31 -24.28 -2.34 -23.02
C VAL A 31 -24.20 -2.23 -21.49
N LEU A 32 -23.93 -3.31 -20.79
CA LEU A 32 -23.79 -3.28 -19.32
C LEU A 32 -22.36 -2.96 -18.84
N ALA A 33 -21.39 -2.88 -19.74
CA ALA A 33 -20.02 -2.52 -19.42
C ALA A 33 -19.69 -1.03 -19.59
N GLN A 34 -20.61 -0.24 -20.15
CA GLN A 34 -20.45 1.20 -20.28
C GLN A 34 -21.01 1.90 -19.02
N GLY A 35 -20.19 2.12 -18.01
CA GLY A 35 -20.55 3.02 -16.91
C GLY A 35 -20.04 2.69 -15.51
N ALA A 36 -19.33 1.59 -15.29
CA ALA A 36 -18.73 1.39 -13.98
C ALA A 36 -17.47 2.27 -13.85
N GLU A 37 -17.52 3.26 -12.95
CA GLU A 37 -16.35 4.11 -12.63
C GLU A 37 -15.09 3.26 -12.36
N ASP A 38 -13.94 3.74 -12.82
CA ASP A 38 -12.66 3.12 -12.53
C ASP A 38 -12.42 2.99 -11.02
N ILE A 39 -11.67 1.99 -10.64
CA ILE A 39 -11.15 1.88 -9.27
C ILE A 39 -9.86 2.70 -9.23
N VAL A 40 -9.87 3.78 -8.48
CA VAL A 40 -8.71 4.68 -8.40
C VAL A 40 -7.84 4.33 -7.21
N ILE A 41 -6.56 4.08 -7.48
CA ILE A 41 -5.50 3.94 -6.48
C ILE A 41 -4.63 5.19 -6.55
N GLY A 42 -4.64 6.01 -5.50
CA GLY A 42 -3.71 7.10 -5.32
C GLY A 42 -2.40 6.61 -4.67
N GLY A 43 -1.30 7.31 -4.88
CA GLY A 43 -0.04 6.92 -4.25
C GLY A 43 0.91 8.08 -4.01
N SER A 44 1.37 8.20 -2.77
CA SER A 44 2.59 8.94 -2.41
C SER A 44 3.75 7.99 -2.58
N ILE A 45 4.66 8.28 -3.53
CA ILE A 45 5.75 7.37 -3.89
C ILE A 45 7.07 8.14 -3.82
N PRO A 46 8.05 7.69 -3.04
CA PRO A 46 9.35 8.37 -2.93
C PRO A 46 10.27 7.97 -4.10
N MET A 47 9.99 8.46 -5.30
CA MET A 47 10.80 8.17 -6.50
C MET A 47 12.11 8.95 -6.51
N THR A 48 12.22 9.98 -5.68
CA THR A 48 13.45 10.74 -5.41
C THR A 48 13.76 10.75 -3.91
N GLY A 49 14.90 11.33 -3.51
CA GLY A 49 15.31 11.45 -2.11
C GLY A 49 15.88 10.16 -1.50
N VAL A 50 15.94 10.12 -0.16
CA VAL A 50 16.66 9.08 0.60
C VAL A 50 16.08 7.68 0.47
N PHE A 51 14.81 7.55 0.09
CA PHE A 51 14.13 6.27 -0.06
C PHE A 51 13.90 5.86 -1.52
N ALA A 52 14.50 6.60 -2.48
CA ALA A 52 14.34 6.32 -3.92
C ALA A 52 14.77 4.92 -4.33
N PHE A 53 15.77 4.34 -3.63
CA PHE A 53 16.25 2.97 -3.86
C PHE A 53 15.13 1.92 -3.77
N ALA A 54 14.12 2.15 -2.93
CA ALA A 54 12.94 1.29 -2.83
C ALA A 54 11.75 1.85 -3.62
N GLY A 55 11.54 3.18 -3.59
CA GLY A 55 10.37 3.84 -4.17
C GLY A 55 10.23 3.62 -5.68
N VAL A 56 11.34 3.64 -6.43
CA VAL A 56 11.34 3.37 -7.87
C VAL A 56 10.84 1.94 -8.16
N GLY A 57 11.36 0.95 -7.42
CA GLY A 57 10.92 -0.45 -7.58
C GLY A 57 9.47 -0.68 -7.17
N ILE A 58 9.04 -0.04 -6.07
CA ILE A 58 7.64 -0.09 -5.60
C ILE A 58 6.70 0.48 -6.68
N ASN A 59 7.04 1.65 -7.24
CA ASN A 59 6.23 2.27 -8.30
C ASN A 59 6.11 1.36 -9.53
N ALA A 60 7.22 0.80 -9.99
CA ALA A 60 7.22 -0.13 -11.12
C ALA A 60 6.35 -1.36 -10.84
N GLY A 61 6.51 -1.99 -9.67
CA GLY A 61 5.72 -3.17 -9.29
C GLY A 61 4.21 -2.88 -9.22
N ILE A 62 3.80 -1.71 -8.71
CA ILE A 62 2.38 -1.32 -8.71
C ILE A 62 1.87 -1.14 -10.15
N GLN A 63 2.63 -0.46 -11.01
CA GLN A 63 2.25 -0.25 -12.41
C GLN A 63 2.09 -1.57 -13.16
N ASP A 64 3.04 -2.49 -13.01
CA ASP A 64 3.01 -3.80 -13.64
C ASP A 64 1.81 -4.62 -13.16
N TYR A 65 1.54 -4.63 -11.87
CA TYR A 65 0.40 -5.36 -11.33
C TYR A 65 -0.94 -4.75 -11.77
N VAL A 66 -1.07 -3.43 -11.78
CA VAL A 66 -2.25 -2.74 -12.33
C VAL A 66 -2.46 -3.10 -13.79
N LYS A 67 -1.38 -3.17 -14.59
CA LYS A 67 -1.48 -3.62 -15.98
C LYS A 67 -1.99 -5.06 -16.08
N ILE A 68 -1.44 -5.99 -15.29
CA ILE A 68 -1.87 -7.40 -15.27
C ILE A 68 -3.37 -7.49 -14.95
N VAL A 69 -3.83 -6.79 -13.91
CA VAL A 69 -5.25 -6.76 -13.51
C VAL A 69 -6.12 -6.21 -14.64
N ASN A 70 -5.68 -5.14 -15.29
CA ASN A 70 -6.43 -4.53 -16.38
C ASN A 70 -6.48 -5.38 -17.66
N ASP A 71 -5.39 -6.06 -17.98
CA ASP A 71 -5.34 -6.98 -19.13
C ASP A 71 -6.25 -8.20 -18.90
N ALA A 72 -6.39 -8.65 -17.64
CA ALA A 72 -7.32 -9.71 -17.25
C ALA A 72 -8.80 -9.26 -17.19
N GLY A 73 -9.13 -8.02 -17.59
CA GLY A 73 -10.50 -7.51 -17.62
C GLY A 73 -10.87 -6.59 -16.44
N GLY A 74 -9.91 -6.30 -15.55
CA GLY A 74 -10.12 -5.45 -14.37
C GLY A 74 -10.80 -6.19 -13.21
N ILE A 75 -11.26 -5.44 -12.23
CA ILE A 75 -11.94 -5.98 -11.05
C ILE A 75 -13.46 -5.89 -11.27
N LYS A 76 -14.13 -7.01 -11.46
CA LYS A 76 -15.56 -7.07 -11.81
C LYS A 76 -15.91 -6.19 -13.03
N GLY A 77 -15.05 -6.20 -14.05
CA GLY A 77 -15.21 -5.41 -15.27
C GLY A 77 -14.81 -3.93 -15.15
N ARG A 78 -14.36 -3.48 -13.98
CA ARG A 78 -13.88 -2.10 -13.75
C ARG A 78 -12.36 -2.04 -13.93
N LYS A 79 -11.87 -1.05 -14.66
CA LYS A 79 -10.43 -0.84 -14.78
C LYS A 79 -9.87 -0.24 -13.49
N VAL A 80 -8.61 -0.51 -13.22
CA VAL A 80 -7.84 0.11 -12.15
C VAL A 80 -7.02 1.26 -12.74
N LYS A 81 -7.18 2.45 -12.17
CA LYS A 81 -6.39 3.64 -12.50
C LYS A 81 -5.42 3.93 -11.35
N TYR A 82 -4.14 3.95 -11.62
CA TYR A 82 -3.10 4.29 -10.65
C TYR A 82 -2.62 5.73 -10.87
N VAL A 83 -2.58 6.52 -9.80
CA VAL A 83 -2.21 7.94 -9.81
C VAL A 83 -1.11 8.18 -8.78
N PRO A 84 0.17 7.98 -9.14
CA PRO A 84 1.32 8.23 -8.26
C PRO A 84 1.76 9.70 -8.30
N GLU A 85 2.31 10.18 -7.18
CA GLU A 85 3.04 11.45 -7.07
C GLU A 85 4.36 11.21 -6.34
N ASP A 86 5.44 11.81 -6.85
CA ASP A 86 6.74 11.76 -6.19
C ASP A 86 6.76 12.66 -4.96
N THR A 87 7.20 12.13 -3.84
CA THR A 87 7.20 12.83 -2.55
C THR A 87 8.60 13.14 -2.01
N GLY A 88 9.63 12.56 -2.62
CA GLY A 88 10.99 12.67 -2.09
C GLY A 88 11.15 12.17 -0.65
N TYR A 89 10.18 11.34 -0.18
CA TYR A 89 10.10 10.83 1.19
C TYR A 89 9.89 11.94 2.24
N LYS A 90 9.18 13.01 1.88
CA LYS A 90 8.87 14.15 2.77
C LYS A 90 7.40 14.13 3.16
N VAL A 91 7.10 14.12 4.46
CA VAL A 91 5.73 13.99 4.99
C VAL A 91 4.81 15.10 4.52
N ASP A 92 5.28 16.35 4.52
CA ASP A 92 4.53 17.51 4.04
C ASP A 92 4.19 17.43 2.55
N VAL A 93 5.13 16.95 1.73
CA VAL A 93 4.92 16.71 0.30
C VAL A 93 3.93 15.55 0.09
N SER A 94 4.02 14.47 0.89
CA SER A 94 3.08 13.34 0.84
C SER A 94 1.66 13.77 1.19
N VAL A 95 1.49 14.65 2.19
CA VAL A 95 0.18 15.24 2.54
C VAL A 95 -0.36 16.11 1.41
N ALA A 96 0.50 16.93 0.78
CA ALA A 96 0.10 17.74 -0.38
C ALA A 96 -0.29 16.88 -1.58
N ALA A 97 0.46 15.81 -1.86
CA ALA A 97 0.16 14.84 -2.91
C ALA A 97 -1.20 14.16 -2.67
N PHE A 98 -1.47 13.70 -1.44
CA PHE A 98 -2.75 13.14 -1.06
C PHE A 98 -3.92 14.10 -1.36
N LYS A 99 -3.82 15.34 -0.89
CA LYS A 99 -4.85 16.38 -1.12
C LYS A 99 -5.06 16.67 -2.60
N LYS A 100 -3.97 16.76 -3.39
CA LYS A 100 -4.04 16.94 -4.84
C LYS A 100 -4.77 15.80 -5.52
N ILE A 101 -4.38 14.56 -5.24
CA ILE A 101 -4.94 13.36 -5.88
C ILE A 101 -6.43 13.22 -5.52
N THR A 102 -6.80 13.39 -4.25
CA THR A 102 -8.17 13.22 -3.77
C THR A 102 -9.10 14.34 -4.21
N SER A 103 -8.57 15.54 -4.47
CA SER A 103 -9.38 16.65 -5.03
C SER A 103 -9.73 16.47 -6.52
N GLN A 104 -8.94 15.67 -7.23
CA GLN A 104 -9.09 15.46 -8.69
C GLN A 104 -9.68 14.10 -9.04
N ASN A 105 -9.68 13.14 -8.11
CA ASN A 105 -10.12 11.77 -8.35
C ASN A 105 -10.91 11.25 -7.16
N LYS A 106 -11.90 10.39 -7.44
CA LYS A 106 -12.61 9.62 -6.42
C LYS A 106 -11.73 8.42 -6.05
N VAL A 107 -10.86 8.59 -5.06
CA VAL A 107 -9.90 7.58 -4.65
C VAL A 107 -10.56 6.50 -3.79
N ASN A 108 -10.28 5.24 -4.08
CA ASN A 108 -10.76 4.07 -3.33
C ASN A 108 -9.71 3.49 -2.39
N LEU A 109 -8.46 3.48 -2.84
CA LEU A 109 -7.31 2.97 -2.11
C LEU A 109 -6.15 3.93 -2.26
N TYR A 110 -5.37 4.11 -1.20
CA TYR A 110 -4.19 4.96 -1.23
C TYR A 110 -2.95 4.21 -0.74
N TYR A 111 -1.84 4.36 -1.46
CA TYR A 111 -0.55 3.87 -1.03
C TYR A 111 0.22 4.99 -0.32
N GLY A 112 0.60 4.77 0.95
CA GLY A 112 1.41 5.70 1.73
C GLY A 112 2.89 5.34 1.70
N ASP A 113 3.75 6.35 1.60
CA ASP A 113 5.19 6.18 1.43
C ASP A 113 5.98 6.01 2.73
N SER A 114 5.42 6.40 3.87
CA SER A 114 6.18 6.45 5.11
C SER A 114 5.31 6.35 6.37
N THR A 115 5.93 5.97 7.47
CA THR A 115 5.27 5.93 8.79
C THR A 115 4.79 7.31 9.23
N GLY A 116 5.60 8.34 9.05
CA GLY A 116 5.22 9.71 9.38
C GLY A 116 3.98 10.18 8.61
N PHE A 117 3.93 9.92 7.32
CA PHE A 117 2.75 10.22 6.50
C PHE A 117 1.54 9.41 6.96
N SER A 118 1.67 8.08 7.13
CA SER A 118 0.57 7.20 7.51
C SER A 118 -0.10 7.62 8.82
N LYS A 119 0.68 8.05 9.81
CA LYS A 119 0.16 8.59 11.08
C LYS A 119 -0.52 9.94 10.89
N THR A 120 0.07 10.83 10.10
CA THR A 120 -0.40 12.21 9.91
C THR A 120 -1.71 12.27 9.13
N ILE A 121 -1.88 11.43 8.10
CA ILE A 121 -3.00 11.52 7.15
C ILE A 121 -4.29 10.89 7.67
N ASN A 122 -4.23 10.10 8.75
CA ASN A 122 -5.37 9.32 9.23
C ASN A 122 -6.69 10.10 9.34
N PRO A 123 -6.75 11.33 9.89
CA PRO A 123 -8.00 12.08 9.95
C PRO A 123 -8.58 12.45 8.57
N GLU A 124 -7.73 12.56 7.55
CA GLU A 124 -8.16 12.91 6.20
C GLU A 124 -8.72 11.70 5.45
N LEU A 125 -8.36 10.47 5.81
CA LEU A 125 -8.91 9.25 5.21
C LEU A 125 -10.41 9.16 5.44
N ASP A 126 -10.86 9.45 6.67
CA ASP A 126 -12.28 9.47 7.04
C ASP A 126 -13.04 10.58 6.29
N ARG A 127 -12.49 11.80 6.31
CA ARG A 127 -13.11 12.98 5.68
C ARG A 127 -13.30 12.85 4.17
N ASN A 128 -12.42 12.10 3.50
CA ASN A 128 -12.45 11.89 2.05
C ASN A 128 -13.21 10.63 1.63
N GLY A 129 -14.14 10.15 2.45
CA GLY A 129 -15.04 9.06 2.07
C GLY A 129 -14.52 7.67 2.38
N ASN A 130 -13.81 7.52 3.49
CA ASN A 130 -13.28 6.25 3.98
C ASN A 130 -12.30 5.61 2.98
N ILE A 131 -11.32 6.38 2.54
CA ILE A 131 -10.25 5.86 1.68
C ILE A 131 -9.45 4.82 2.47
N LEU A 132 -9.39 3.60 1.96
CA LEU A 132 -8.54 2.58 2.53
C LEU A 132 -7.07 2.87 2.21
N MET A 133 -6.20 2.69 3.18
CA MET A 133 -4.77 2.96 3.02
C MET A 133 -3.91 1.77 3.49
N ALA A 134 -2.96 1.41 2.68
CA ALA A 134 -1.81 0.59 3.04
C ALA A 134 -0.55 1.23 2.45
N GLY A 135 0.62 0.73 2.79
CA GLY A 135 1.82 1.26 2.18
C GLY A 135 3.11 0.80 2.84
N ALA A 136 4.15 1.63 2.75
CA ALA A 136 5.47 1.35 3.27
C ALA A 136 5.60 1.59 4.78
N SER A 137 4.52 1.42 5.55
CA SER A 137 4.56 1.51 7.01
C SER A 137 3.93 0.28 7.66
N PHE A 138 4.68 -0.29 8.60
CA PHE A 138 4.25 -1.37 9.48
C PHE A 138 4.38 -0.94 10.93
N ALA A 139 4.13 0.34 11.22
CA ALA A 139 4.20 0.87 12.57
C ALA A 139 3.20 0.17 13.49
N SER A 140 3.65 -0.18 14.69
CA SER A 140 2.87 -0.99 15.64
C SER A 140 1.56 -0.34 16.05
N GLU A 141 1.47 0.99 16.06
CA GLU A 141 0.23 1.67 16.38
C GLU A 141 -0.82 1.64 15.25
N LEU A 142 -0.41 1.47 13.99
CA LEU A 142 -1.32 1.32 12.86
C LEU A 142 -2.10 -0.01 12.89
N ASN A 143 -1.69 -0.93 13.74
CA ASN A 143 -2.35 -2.22 13.97
C ASN A 143 -3.58 -2.09 14.91
N ASP A 144 -3.90 -0.89 15.37
CA ASP A 144 -5.10 -0.62 16.19
C ASP A 144 -6.27 -0.18 15.30
N PRO A 145 -7.25 -1.07 14.98
CA PRO A 145 -8.35 -0.72 14.09
C PRO A 145 -9.36 0.26 14.70
N LYS A 146 -9.30 0.51 16.02
CA LYS A 146 -10.12 1.54 16.65
C LYS A 146 -9.56 2.93 16.42
N LYS A 147 -8.23 3.06 16.39
CA LYS A 147 -7.53 4.32 16.17
C LYS A 147 -7.31 4.60 14.68
N TYR A 148 -7.10 3.56 13.88
CA TYR A 148 -6.79 3.64 12.45
C TYR A 148 -7.73 2.75 11.61
N PRO A 149 -9.05 3.03 11.58
CA PRO A 149 -10.04 2.14 10.98
C PRO A 149 -9.88 1.98 9.46
N ASN A 150 -9.27 2.95 8.79
CA ASN A 150 -9.06 2.96 7.33
C ASN A 150 -7.65 2.54 6.91
N GLN A 151 -6.80 2.11 7.86
CA GLN A 151 -5.46 1.62 7.54
C GLN A 151 -5.37 0.13 7.83
N PHE A 152 -4.55 -0.57 7.05
CA PHE A 152 -4.27 -1.98 7.26
C PHE A 152 -2.81 -2.30 6.95
N LEU A 153 -2.26 -3.27 7.67
CA LEU A 153 -0.93 -3.79 7.46
C LEU A 153 -0.99 -5.05 6.59
N VAL A 154 -0.06 -5.19 5.68
CA VAL A 154 0.04 -6.38 4.80
C VAL A 154 1.04 -7.42 5.31
N GLY A 155 1.53 -7.24 6.53
CA GLY A 155 2.47 -8.13 7.22
C GLY A 155 2.53 -7.81 8.71
N PRO A 156 3.42 -8.46 9.48
CA PRO A 156 3.63 -8.19 10.89
C PRO A 156 4.11 -6.75 11.09
N ASP A 157 3.76 -6.14 12.23
CA ASP A 157 4.27 -4.83 12.57
C ASP A 157 5.76 -4.85 12.96
N TYR A 158 6.39 -3.68 13.03
CA TYR A 158 7.83 -3.60 13.30
C TYR A 158 8.22 -4.20 14.66
N THR A 159 7.38 -4.07 15.68
CA THR A 159 7.63 -4.66 17.00
C THR A 159 7.58 -6.19 16.93
N GLU A 160 6.65 -6.75 16.18
CA GLU A 160 6.56 -8.20 15.93
C GLU A 160 7.78 -8.70 15.16
N MET A 161 8.23 -7.96 14.12
CA MET A 161 9.44 -8.31 13.37
C MET A 161 10.68 -8.37 14.28
N PHE A 162 10.86 -7.36 15.14
CA PHE A 162 11.92 -7.39 16.14
C PHE A 162 11.77 -8.55 17.12
N GLY A 163 10.55 -8.82 17.57
CA GLY A 163 10.23 -9.94 18.47
C GLY A 163 10.62 -11.30 17.87
N ILE A 164 10.43 -11.49 16.57
CA ILE A 164 10.84 -12.70 15.84
C ILE A 164 12.36 -12.83 15.86
N LEU A 165 13.09 -11.76 15.52
CA LEU A 165 14.56 -11.75 15.54
C LEU A 165 15.13 -11.98 16.94
N LEU A 166 14.57 -11.32 17.96
CA LEU A 166 15.01 -11.48 19.34
C LEU A 166 14.79 -12.89 19.88
N LYS A 167 13.66 -13.53 19.55
CA LYS A 167 13.41 -14.94 19.90
C LYS A 167 14.41 -15.87 19.23
N HIS A 168 14.72 -15.62 17.96
CA HIS A 168 15.75 -16.38 17.25
C HIS A 168 17.11 -16.23 17.94
N ILE A 169 17.54 -15.00 18.21
CA ILE A 169 18.82 -14.71 18.88
C ILE A 169 18.89 -15.38 20.26
N ALA A 170 17.82 -15.28 21.07
CA ALA A 170 17.79 -15.91 22.39
C ALA A 170 17.92 -17.43 22.34
N LYS A 171 17.40 -18.06 21.28
CA LYS A 171 17.53 -19.51 21.04
C LYS A 171 18.95 -19.88 20.62
N GLU A 172 19.55 -19.12 19.69
CA GLU A 172 20.90 -19.41 19.19
C GLU A 172 21.99 -19.10 20.22
N LYS A 173 21.83 -18.01 20.98
CA LYS A 173 22.78 -17.56 21.99
C LYS A 173 22.08 -16.98 23.21
N PRO A 174 21.71 -17.82 24.21
CA PRO A 174 21.15 -17.34 25.47
C PRO A 174 22.03 -16.29 26.14
N GLY A 175 21.48 -15.19 26.62
CA GLY A 175 22.24 -14.12 27.27
C GLY A 175 22.99 -13.18 26.33
N ALA A 176 22.76 -13.26 25.02
CA ALA A 176 23.46 -12.45 24.03
C ALA A 176 23.24 -10.93 24.25
N LYS A 177 24.26 -10.16 23.85
CA LYS A 177 24.22 -8.69 23.75
C LYS A 177 23.72 -8.31 22.36
N VAL A 178 22.62 -7.59 22.28
CA VAL A 178 22.01 -7.14 21.02
C VAL A 178 22.06 -5.63 20.94
N ALA A 179 22.69 -5.06 19.92
CA ALA A 179 22.62 -3.64 19.64
C ALA A 179 21.42 -3.33 18.71
N PHE A 180 20.77 -2.20 18.94
CA PHE A 180 19.80 -1.65 18.00
C PHE A 180 20.39 -0.44 17.29
N VAL A 181 20.40 -0.47 15.96
CA VAL A 181 20.80 0.67 15.11
C VAL A 181 19.59 1.03 14.26
N TYR A 182 19.13 2.27 14.34
CA TYR A 182 17.86 2.68 13.71
C TYR A 182 17.91 4.12 13.21
N SER A 183 17.08 4.42 12.20
CA SER A 183 17.01 5.78 11.65
C SER A 183 16.27 6.74 12.58
N ASP A 184 16.69 8.01 12.53
CA ASP A 184 16.03 9.12 13.21
C ASP A 184 14.75 9.52 12.43
N SER A 185 13.71 8.71 12.55
CA SER A 185 12.43 8.88 11.88
C SER A 185 11.32 8.17 12.66
N GLU A 186 10.07 8.46 12.36
CA GLU A 186 8.92 7.73 12.93
C GLU A 186 9.00 6.22 12.65
N PHE A 187 9.49 5.82 11.48
CA PHE A 187 9.78 4.44 11.15
C PHE A 187 10.81 3.84 12.09
N GLY A 188 11.99 4.48 12.20
CA GLY A 188 13.10 3.93 12.96
C GLY A 188 12.83 3.80 14.46
N ARG A 189 12.10 4.75 15.04
CA ARG A 189 11.82 4.78 16.48
C ARG A 189 10.72 3.82 16.92
N ASP A 190 9.78 3.45 16.03
CA ASP A 190 8.55 2.70 16.38
C ASP A 190 8.80 1.44 17.22
N PRO A 191 9.68 0.50 16.82
CA PRO A 191 9.84 -0.77 17.55
C PRO A 191 10.74 -0.68 18.79
N ILE A 192 11.52 0.39 18.98
CA ILE A 192 12.72 0.38 19.82
C ILE A 192 12.41 0.12 21.29
N GLU A 193 11.49 0.86 21.88
CA GLU A 193 11.18 0.76 23.31
C GLU A 193 10.56 -0.60 23.66
N LYS A 194 9.56 -1.03 22.89
CA LYS A 194 8.89 -2.33 23.09
C LYS A 194 9.84 -3.50 22.87
N SER A 195 10.76 -3.37 21.90
CA SER A 195 11.73 -4.42 21.59
C SER A 195 12.84 -4.51 22.65
N GLU A 196 13.23 -3.42 23.27
CA GLU A 196 14.14 -3.45 24.42
C GLU A 196 13.54 -4.21 25.60
N ALA A 197 12.26 -3.94 25.91
CA ALA A 197 11.52 -4.67 26.94
C ALA A 197 11.41 -6.18 26.59
N ALA A 198 11.12 -6.50 25.32
CA ALA A 198 11.04 -7.87 24.86
C ALA A 198 12.41 -8.60 24.94
N ALA A 199 13.51 -7.94 24.58
CA ALA A 199 14.85 -8.48 24.71
C ALA A 199 15.15 -8.84 26.15
N LYS A 200 14.87 -7.95 27.09
CA LYS A 200 15.05 -8.18 28.54
C LYS A 200 14.21 -9.38 29.02
N ALA A 201 12.96 -9.50 28.58
CA ALA A 201 12.09 -10.62 28.95
C ALA A 201 12.62 -11.97 28.43
N LEU A 202 13.38 -11.96 27.31
CA LEU A 202 14.04 -13.13 26.74
C LEU A 202 15.44 -13.41 27.33
N GLY A 203 15.86 -12.67 28.38
CA GLY A 203 17.17 -12.82 28.98
C GLY A 203 18.33 -12.26 28.14
N LEU A 204 18.02 -11.46 27.12
CA LEU A 204 19.01 -10.74 26.31
C LEU A 204 19.32 -9.38 26.94
N SER A 205 20.48 -8.80 26.59
CA SER A 205 20.85 -7.44 26.99
C SER A 205 20.94 -6.53 25.76
N VAL A 206 20.55 -5.25 25.94
CA VAL A 206 20.69 -4.21 24.90
C VAL A 206 21.68 -3.16 25.40
N PRO A 207 22.99 -3.38 25.22
CA PRO A 207 24.03 -2.50 25.75
C PRO A 207 24.07 -1.12 25.08
N ILE A 208 23.57 -1.02 23.84
CA ILE A 208 23.57 0.23 23.09
C ILE A 208 22.41 0.29 22.10
N LYS A 209 21.87 1.49 21.98
CA LYS A 209 20.93 1.92 20.94
C LYS A 209 21.54 3.10 20.19
N ILE A 210 21.67 2.99 18.89
CA ILE A 210 22.30 4.00 18.04
C ILE A 210 21.27 4.52 17.06
N MET A 211 20.95 5.79 17.16
CA MET A 211 20.10 6.49 16.22
C MET A 211 20.98 7.15 15.16
N THR A 212 20.67 6.91 13.89
CA THR A 212 21.38 7.47 12.74
C THR A 212 20.48 8.48 12.02
N PRO A 213 20.98 9.66 11.61
CA PRO A 213 20.21 10.57 10.77
C PRO A 213 19.83 9.91 9.45
N ALA A 214 18.59 10.14 8.98
CA ALA A 214 18.14 9.62 7.70
C ALA A 214 18.99 10.17 6.55
N GLY A 215 19.50 9.27 5.68
CA GLY A 215 20.36 9.66 4.56
C GLY A 215 21.78 10.06 4.96
N SER A 216 22.24 9.72 6.17
CA SER A 216 23.61 9.97 6.61
C SER A 216 24.62 9.24 5.73
N VAL A 217 25.60 9.97 5.21
CA VAL A 217 26.66 9.42 4.36
C VAL A 217 27.85 8.94 5.20
N ASP A 218 28.11 9.61 6.32
CA ASP A 218 29.17 9.24 7.25
C ASP A 218 28.58 8.75 8.58
N VAL A 219 28.81 7.48 8.88
CA VAL A 219 28.39 6.79 10.10
C VAL A 219 29.59 6.28 10.89
N SER A 220 30.79 6.83 10.66
CA SER A 220 32.03 6.40 11.32
C SER A 220 31.94 6.48 12.85
N GLY A 221 31.30 7.55 13.37
CA GLY A 221 31.09 7.72 14.80
C GLY A 221 30.20 6.62 15.41
N GLU A 222 29.13 6.28 14.72
CA GLU A 222 28.19 5.22 15.10
C GLU A 222 28.86 3.84 15.09
N VAL A 223 29.67 3.58 14.07
CA VAL A 223 30.46 2.34 13.96
C VAL A 223 31.44 2.21 15.12
N ILE A 224 32.12 3.30 15.52
CA ILE A 224 33.03 3.30 16.67
C ILE A 224 32.28 2.99 17.95
N LYS A 225 31.11 3.59 18.18
CA LYS A 225 30.26 3.31 19.35
C LYS A 225 29.82 1.85 19.39
N LEU A 226 29.38 1.31 18.22
CA LEU A 226 28.95 -0.07 18.08
C LEU A 226 30.10 -1.05 18.41
N ARG A 227 31.30 -0.81 17.86
CA ARG A 227 32.49 -1.62 18.14
C ARG A 227 32.88 -1.61 19.61
N ARG A 228 32.80 -0.46 20.29
CA ARG A 228 33.09 -0.36 21.74
C ARG A 228 32.08 -1.12 22.60
N ALA A 229 30.80 -1.14 22.20
CA ALA A 229 29.77 -1.89 22.90
C ALA A 229 29.91 -3.40 22.73
N ALA A 230 30.65 -3.86 21.71
CA ALA A 230 30.93 -5.24 21.39
C ALA A 230 29.69 -6.15 21.51
N PRO A 231 28.59 -5.85 20.75
CA PRO A 231 27.41 -6.70 20.75
C PRO A 231 27.71 -8.03 20.04
N ASP A 232 26.95 -9.05 20.41
CA ASP A 232 26.98 -10.34 19.71
C ASP A 232 26.17 -10.27 18.41
N TYR A 233 25.09 -9.48 18.42
CA TYR A 233 24.20 -9.23 17.28
C TYR A 233 23.86 -7.75 17.16
N THR A 234 23.59 -7.33 15.95
CA THR A 234 23.07 -5.99 15.67
C THR A 234 21.79 -6.12 14.84
N ILE A 235 20.68 -5.56 15.34
CA ILE A 235 19.47 -5.39 14.55
C ILE A 235 19.52 -3.99 13.96
N PHE A 236 19.53 -3.91 12.63
CA PHE A 236 19.50 -2.64 11.89
C PHE A 236 18.09 -2.37 11.36
N HIS A 237 17.55 -1.21 11.69
CA HIS A 237 16.24 -0.74 11.28
C HIS A 237 16.33 0.69 10.76
N GLY A 238 16.79 0.82 9.53
CA GLY A 238 17.14 2.11 8.93
C GLY A 238 17.21 2.07 7.41
N TYR A 239 17.70 3.15 6.83
CA TYR A 239 17.88 3.33 5.38
C TYR A 239 19.36 3.31 5.01
#